data_2df7eaa7b2742f40ff633038dc3ca134
#
_entry.id   2df7eaa7b2742f40ff633038dc3ca134
#
_cell.length_a   1.000
_cell.length_b   1.000
_cell.length_c   1.000
_cell.angle_alpha   90.00
_cell.angle_beta   90.00
_cell.angle_gamma   90.00
#
_symmetry.space_group_name_H-M   'P 1'
#
loop_
_entity.id
_entity.type
_entity.pdbx_description
1 polymer ?
#
loop_
_entity_poly.entity_id
_entity_poly.type
_entity_poly.pdbx_seq_one_letter_code
_entity_poly.pdbx_strand_id
1 'polypeptide(L)'
;MNIEKITQGKNLTDTERTVLEYILDHLDTVQTEGVRGVARANYTSTSTIMRLARKMNYSGFVDMCYKLRSFTETPHQTMQEEEDFLNGFSTQSLLNYNTYTQLKICAEKLLEQRDKMTFVYGTGFSGTVATYLTQKLVNMGILCFSATGGDSVGIFENTLDRMGVFFGISKSGETTMVRDKIRTARENGVFTVAITGEQENSVGRYADLWFRVENQWKLDDKNTMPNTFFRR
;
A
#
# COMPACT_ATOMS: atom_id res chain seq x y z
N MET A 1 -16.28 18.95 23.53
CA MET A 1 -16.54 18.44 22.17
C MET A 1 -18.03 18.56 21.85
N ASN A 2 -18.44 18.93 20.62
CA ASN A 2 -19.86 19.12 20.33
C ASN A 2 -20.51 17.78 19.94
N ILE A 3 -21.32 17.23 20.87
CA ILE A 3 -22.03 15.95 20.70
C ILE A 3 -22.95 15.96 19.47
N GLU A 4 -23.51 17.10 19.10
CA GLU A 4 -24.39 17.24 17.94
C GLU A 4 -23.69 16.91 16.63
N LYS A 5 -22.38 17.22 16.52
CA LYS A 5 -21.56 16.84 15.36
C LYS A 5 -21.31 15.34 15.30
N ILE A 6 -21.19 14.69 16.45
CA ILE A 6 -20.89 13.25 16.53
C ILE A 6 -22.15 12.44 16.25
N THR A 7 -23.30 12.90 16.71
CA THR A 7 -24.59 12.21 16.51
C THR A 7 -25.13 12.37 15.10
N GLN A 8 -24.62 13.31 14.30
CA GLN A 8 -25.07 13.58 12.93
C GLN A 8 -26.59 13.68 12.80
N GLY A 9 -27.25 14.32 13.77
CA GLY A 9 -28.71 14.48 13.78
C GLY A 9 -29.51 13.25 14.20
N LYS A 10 -28.87 12.19 14.71
CA LYS A 10 -29.56 11.00 15.22
C LYS A 10 -30.24 11.31 16.56
N ASN A 11 -31.50 10.91 16.71
CA ASN A 11 -32.24 11.06 17.95
C ASN A 11 -31.79 10.01 18.98
N LEU A 12 -30.99 10.42 19.95
CA LEU A 12 -30.61 9.59 21.10
C LEU A 12 -31.63 9.77 22.23
N THR A 13 -31.91 8.68 22.94
CA THR A 13 -32.63 8.76 24.24
C THR A 13 -31.70 9.38 25.29
N ASP A 14 -32.27 9.86 26.40
CA ASP A 14 -31.50 10.49 27.49
C ASP A 14 -30.43 9.51 28.02
N THR A 15 -30.79 8.24 28.20
CA THR A 15 -29.83 7.19 28.63
C THR A 15 -28.72 6.99 27.60
N GLU A 16 -29.04 6.97 26.30
CA GLU A 16 -28.04 6.80 25.23
C GLU A 16 -27.13 8.03 25.16
N ARG A 17 -27.64 9.22 25.41
CA ARG A 17 -26.88 10.46 25.49
C ARG A 17 -25.90 10.43 26.66
N THR A 18 -26.39 10.11 27.86
CA THR A 18 -25.55 10.00 29.07
C THR A 18 -24.43 8.99 28.90
N VAL A 19 -24.73 7.81 28.32
CA VAL A 19 -23.69 6.80 28.01
C VAL A 19 -22.67 7.34 27.01
N LEU A 20 -23.10 8.04 25.98
CA LEU A 20 -22.17 8.62 24.99
C LEU A 20 -21.28 9.69 25.64
N GLU A 21 -21.85 10.58 26.47
CA GLU A 21 -21.10 11.58 27.24
C GLU A 21 -20.06 10.93 28.14
N TYR A 22 -20.47 9.92 28.90
CA TYR A 22 -19.54 9.15 29.73
C TYR A 22 -18.38 8.55 28.92
N ILE A 23 -18.66 7.93 27.79
CA ILE A 23 -17.62 7.36 26.90
C ILE A 23 -16.68 8.44 26.42
N LEU A 24 -17.18 9.61 26.01
CA LEU A 24 -16.38 10.73 25.52
C LEU A 24 -15.47 11.34 26.60
N ASP A 25 -15.96 11.37 27.85
CA ASP A 25 -15.18 11.91 29.00
C ASP A 25 -14.14 10.91 29.53
N HIS A 26 -14.26 9.62 29.20
CA HIS A 26 -13.41 8.55 29.71
C HIS A 26 -12.73 7.75 28.59
N LEU A 27 -12.47 8.34 27.43
CA LEU A 27 -11.93 7.64 26.25
C LEU A 27 -10.62 6.89 26.55
N ASP A 28 -9.81 7.37 27.50
CA ASP A 28 -8.54 6.73 27.87
C ASP A 28 -8.72 5.45 28.68
N THR A 29 -9.78 5.34 29.44
CA THR A 29 -10.02 4.21 30.35
C THR A 29 -11.14 3.29 29.91
N VAL A 30 -12.06 3.78 29.08
CA VAL A 30 -13.28 3.08 28.68
C VAL A 30 -13.03 1.73 28.00
N GLN A 31 -11.92 1.58 27.28
CA GLN A 31 -11.52 0.31 26.66
C GLN A 31 -11.11 -0.73 27.71
N THR A 32 -10.39 -0.29 28.75
CA THR A 32 -9.98 -1.15 29.86
C THR A 32 -11.18 -1.54 30.75
N GLU A 33 -12.09 -0.59 30.97
CA GLU A 33 -13.35 -0.84 31.70
C GLU A 33 -14.25 -1.84 30.96
N GLY A 34 -14.21 -1.81 29.64
CA GLY A 34 -15.01 -2.62 28.75
C GLY A 34 -16.52 -2.31 28.84
N VAL A 35 -17.32 -2.91 27.96
CA VAL A 35 -18.77 -2.63 27.87
C VAL A 35 -19.49 -2.91 29.19
N ARG A 36 -19.02 -3.84 30.01
CA ARG A 36 -19.64 -4.16 31.32
C ARG A 36 -19.34 -3.08 32.38
N GLY A 37 -18.13 -2.54 32.36
CA GLY A 37 -17.73 -1.41 33.25
C GLY A 37 -18.54 -0.18 32.95
N VAL A 38 -18.62 0.20 31.69
CA VAL A 38 -19.41 1.36 31.21
C VAL A 38 -20.92 1.18 31.53
N ALA A 39 -21.47 -0.02 31.34
CA ALA A 39 -22.86 -0.29 31.68
C ALA A 39 -23.13 -0.11 33.18
N ARG A 40 -22.23 -0.56 34.04
CA ARG A 40 -22.32 -0.40 35.50
C ARG A 40 -22.21 1.06 35.91
N ALA A 41 -21.26 1.79 35.37
CA ALA A 41 -21.02 3.19 35.67
C ALA A 41 -22.22 4.08 35.29
N ASN A 42 -22.99 3.68 34.27
CA ASN A 42 -24.13 4.43 33.77
C ASN A 42 -25.50 3.83 34.16
N TYR A 43 -25.51 2.88 35.12
CA TYR A 43 -26.76 2.21 35.59
C TYR A 43 -27.61 1.67 34.46
N THR A 44 -26.98 1.10 33.42
CA THR A 44 -27.67 0.60 32.22
C THR A 44 -27.20 -0.82 31.86
N SER A 45 -27.78 -1.38 30.81
CA SER A 45 -27.41 -2.71 30.32
C SER A 45 -26.35 -2.66 29.21
N THR A 46 -25.52 -3.69 29.10
CA THR A 46 -24.61 -3.85 27.96
C THR A 46 -25.36 -3.84 26.62
N SER A 47 -26.59 -4.36 26.59
CA SER A 47 -27.45 -4.34 25.41
C SER A 47 -27.81 -2.93 24.96
N THR A 48 -28.01 -2.00 25.89
CA THR A 48 -28.26 -0.59 25.61
C THR A 48 -27.05 0.04 24.93
N ILE A 49 -25.82 -0.23 25.43
CA ILE A 49 -24.57 0.27 24.85
C ILE A 49 -24.33 -0.30 23.46
N MET A 50 -24.57 -1.59 23.27
CA MET A 50 -24.44 -2.23 21.95
C MET A 50 -25.47 -1.69 20.94
N ARG A 51 -26.67 -1.37 21.40
CA ARG A 51 -27.71 -0.72 20.57
C ARG A 51 -27.30 0.73 20.21
N LEU A 52 -26.76 1.49 21.16
CA LEU A 52 -26.19 2.82 20.91
C LEU A 52 -25.10 2.74 19.85
N ALA A 53 -24.13 1.83 19.98
CA ALA A 53 -23.07 1.66 18.99
C ALA A 53 -23.61 1.41 17.58
N ARG A 54 -24.56 0.49 17.43
CA ARG A 54 -25.22 0.22 16.14
C ARG A 54 -26.01 1.40 15.62
N LYS A 55 -26.73 2.12 16.49
CA LYS A 55 -27.48 3.34 16.14
C LYS A 55 -26.55 4.44 15.63
N MET A 56 -25.33 4.48 16.16
CA MET A 56 -24.27 5.39 15.72
C MET A 56 -23.50 4.89 14.49
N ASN A 57 -23.93 3.78 13.85
CA ASN A 57 -23.32 3.13 12.70
C ASN A 57 -21.94 2.50 12.98
N TYR A 58 -21.68 2.11 14.22
CA TYR A 58 -20.49 1.33 14.58
C TYR A 58 -20.82 -0.16 14.64
N SER A 59 -19.86 -1.03 14.36
CA SER A 59 -20.02 -2.48 14.41
C SER A 59 -20.25 -3.02 15.83
N GLY A 60 -19.79 -2.29 16.86
CA GLY A 60 -19.94 -2.62 18.27
C GLY A 60 -19.26 -1.60 19.18
N PHE A 61 -19.22 -1.93 20.49
CA PHE A 61 -18.67 -1.04 21.53
C PHE A 61 -17.19 -0.69 21.29
N VAL A 62 -16.37 -1.70 20.98
CA VAL A 62 -14.92 -1.49 20.75
C VAL A 62 -14.67 -0.61 19.55
N ASP A 63 -15.36 -0.84 18.43
CA ASP A 63 -15.28 -0.02 17.22
C ASP A 63 -15.75 1.42 17.49
N MET A 64 -16.81 1.58 18.26
CA MET A 64 -17.31 2.90 18.67
C MET A 64 -16.27 3.66 19.49
N CYS A 65 -15.70 3.04 20.52
CA CYS A 65 -14.69 3.67 21.37
C CYS A 65 -13.43 4.04 20.57
N TYR A 66 -12.96 3.15 19.70
CA TYR A 66 -11.81 3.39 18.84
C TYR A 66 -12.02 4.61 17.93
N LYS A 67 -13.14 4.65 17.23
CA LYS A 67 -13.44 5.77 16.32
C LYS A 67 -13.74 7.08 17.07
N LEU A 68 -14.41 7.04 18.21
CA LEU A 68 -14.62 8.24 19.03
C LEU A 68 -13.30 8.79 19.56
N ARG A 69 -12.36 7.94 19.94
CA ARG A 69 -11.01 8.34 20.35
C ARG A 69 -10.27 9.06 19.22
N SER A 70 -10.32 8.54 18.01
CA SER A 70 -9.70 9.19 16.85
C SER A 70 -10.29 10.57 16.48
N PHE A 71 -11.52 10.87 16.92
CA PHE A 71 -12.12 12.21 16.77
C PHE A 71 -11.75 13.20 17.88
N THR A 72 -11.26 12.73 19.04
CA THR A 72 -10.98 13.57 20.22
C THR A 72 -9.52 13.86 20.44
N GLU A 73 -8.65 12.97 19.98
CA GLU A 73 -7.21 13.19 20.08
C GLU A 73 -6.82 14.34 19.16
N THR A 74 -6.44 15.46 19.74
CA THR A 74 -5.85 16.59 19.04
C THR A 74 -4.52 16.16 18.44
N PRO A 75 -4.19 16.58 17.20
CA PRO A 75 -3.23 15.88 16.34
C PRO A 75 -1.76 16.21 16.64
N HIS A 76 -1.22 15.94 17.83
CA HIS A 76 0.17 16.33 18.11
C HIS A 76 1.13 15.24 18.65
N GLN A 77 0.66 14.02 19.02
CA GLN A 77 1.59 12.94 19.38
C GLN A 77 1.25 11.59 18.73
N THR A 78 -0.02 11.24 18.55
CA THR A 78 -0.43 10.05 17.79
C THR A 78 -0.34 10.25 16.28
N MET A 79 -0.41 11.49 15.78
CA MET A 79 -0.24 11.78 14.35
C MET A 79 1.15 11.38 13.83
N GLN A 80 2.19 11.44 14.65
CA GLN A 80 3.54 11.11 14.16
C GLN A 80 3.70 9.59 13.95
N GLU A 81 3.18 8.76 14.84
CA GLU A 81 3.22 7.29 14.68
C GLU A 81 2.18 6.80 13.65
N GLU A 82 0.99 7.41 13.59
CA GLU A 82 0.00 7.12 12.56
C GLU A 82 0.37 7.74 11.21
N GLU A 83 0.96 8.93 11.17
CA GLU A 83 1.56 9.50 9.95
C GLU A 83 2.74 8.65 9.49
N ASP A 84 3.59 8.15 10.38
CA ASP A 84 4.68 7.25 10.01
C ASP A 84 4.14 5.90 9.51
N PHE A 85 3.06 5.36 10.08
CA PHE A 85 2.39 4.17 9.58
C PHE A 85 1.67 4.42 8.25
N LEU A 86 0.95 5.55 8.12
CA LEU A 86 0.23 5.94 6.90
C LEU A 86 1.18 6.52 5.83
N ASN A 87 2.28 7.14 6.22
CA ASN A 87 3.34 7.58 5.31
C ASN A 87 3.99 6.39 4.58
N GLY A 88 3.98 5.22 5.19
CA GLY A 88 4.30 3.98 4.49
C GLY A 88 3.33 3.61 3.37
N PHE A 89 2.17 4.24 3.29
CA PHE A 89 1.16 4.09 2.23
C PHE A 89 0.99 5.37 1.40
N SER A 90 1.72 6.44 1.71
CA SER A 90 1.52 7.70 1.02
C SER A 90 2.10 7.65 -0.39
N THR A 91 1.33 8.15 -1.34
CA THR A 91 1.81 8.41 -2.71
C THR A 91 2.96 9.42 -2.71
N GLN A 92 3.14 10.17 -1.64
CA GLN A 92 4.22 11.13 -1.46
C GLN A 92 5.58 10.42 -1.41
N SER A 93 5.71 9.27 -0.74
CA SER A 93 6.97 8.51 -0.71
C SER A 93 7.37 7.99 -2.10
N LEU A 94 6.38 7.65 -2.94
CA LEU A 94 6.64 7.29 -4.33
C LEU A 94 7.15 8.49 -5.15
N LEU A 95 6.60 9.69 -4.91
CA LEU A 95 6.98 10.91 -5.62
C LEU A 95 8.33 11.49 -5.16
N ASN A 96 8.81 11.12 -3.98
CA ASN A 96 10.13 11.53 -3.49
C ASN A 96 11.28 11.01 -4.37
N TYR A 97 11.11 9.82 -4.94
CA TYR A 97 12.12 9.14 -5.77
C TYR A 97 11.74 9.11 -7.26
N ASN A 98 10.47 9.36 -7.59
CA ASN A 98 9.95 9.20 -8.94
C ASN A 98 9.20 10.45 -9.38
N THR A 99 9.64 11.08 -10.44
CA THR A 99 9.00 12.29 -10.95
C THR A 99 7.79 11.97 -11.84
N TYR A 100 6.85 12.92 -11.93
CA TYR A 100 5.75 12.83 -12.89
C TYR A 100 6.25 12.67 -14.33
N THR A 101 7.37 13.33 -14.67
CA THR A 101 8.01 13.21 -15.98
C THR A 101 8.44 11.77 -16.28
N GLN A 102 9.01 11.06 -15.31
CA GLN A 102 9.37 9.64 -15.48
C GLN A 102 8.15 8.76 -15.73
N LEU A 103 7.05 8.98 -14.98
CA LEU A 103 5.80 8.26 -15.21
C LEU A 103 5.23 8.54 -16.61
N LYS A 104 5.28 9.79 -17.05
CA LYS A 104 4.84 10.20 -18.38
C LYS A 104 5.66 9.53 -19.48
N ILE A 105 6.99 9.55 -19.37
CA ILE A 105 7.90 8.87 -20.33
C ILE A 105 7.57 7.37 -20.40
N CYS A 106 7.38 6.73 -19.25
CA CYS A 106 7.01 5.30 -19.22
C CYS A 106 5.70 5.03 -19.96
N ALA A 107 4.67 5.83 -19.69
CA ALA A 107 3.36 5.70 -20.36
C ALA A 107 3.45 5.96 -21.86
N GLU A 108 4.18 7.00 -22.28
CA GLU A 108 4.40 7.32 -23.69
C GLU A 108 5.12 6.16 -24.42
N LYS A 109 6.16 5.59 -23.81
CA LYS A 109 6.89 4.46 -24.39
C LYS A 109 6.03 3.20 -24.50
N LEU A 110 5.19 2.91 -23.51
CA LEU A 110 4.23 1.80 -23.60
C LEU A 110 3.24 2.00 -24.75
N LEU A 111 2.75 3.23 -24.98
CA LEU A 111 1.83 3.55 -26.07
C LEU A 111 2.52 3.53 -27.43
N GLU A 112 3.73 4.08 -27.54
CA GLU A 112 4.54 4.06 -28.78
C GLU A 112 4.86 2.63 -29.24
N GLN A 113 5.12 1.73 -28.27
CA GLN A 113 5.50 0.34 -28.54
C GLN A 113 4.34 -0.66 -28.40
N ARG A 114 3.09 -0.17 -28.36
CA ARG A 114 1.89 -1.02 -28.11
C ARG A 114 1.71 -2.19 -29.08
N ASP A 115 2.24 -2.07 -30.29
CA ASP A 115 2.18 -3.13 -31.33
C ASP A 115 3.29 -4.17 -31.15
N LYS A 116 4.23 -3.93 -30.24
CA LYS A 116 5.26 -4.87 -29.80
C LYS A 116 4.94 -5.42 -28.41
N MET A 117 5.60 -6.50 -28.06
CA MET A 117 5.44 -7.13 -26.76
C MET A 117 6.11 -6.32 -25.65
N THR A 118 5.40 -6.11 -24.57
CA THR A 118 5.98 -5.70 -23.28
C THR A 118 6.30 -6.97 -22.47
N PHE A 119 7.53 -7.08 -21.95
CA PHE A 119 7.93 -8.21 -21.12
C PHE A 119 8.22 -7.75 -19.70
N VAL A 120 7.63 -8.39 -18.70
CA VAL A 120 7.84 -8.07 -17.29
C VAL A 120 8.52 -9.25 -16.60
N TYR A 121 9.63 -8.99 -15.92
CA TYR A 121 10.42 -10.02 -15.27
C TYR A 121 10.79 -9.67 -13.83
N GLY A 122 10.66 -10.65 -12.96
CA GLY A 122 11.13 -10.62 -11.57
C GLY A 122 11.25 -12.04 -11.05
N THR A 123 11.99 -12.22 -9.95
CA THR A 123 12.18 -13.52 -9.31
C THR A 123 11.58 -13.55 -7.90
N GLY A 124 11.16 -14.72 -7.42
CA GLY A 124 10.54 -14.87 -6.10
C GLY A 124 9.33 -13.95 -5.93
N PHE A 125 9.25 -13.19 -4.84
CA PHE A 125 8.16 -12.24 -4.60
C PHE A 125 8.09 -11.12 -5.66
N SER A 126 9.22 -10.68 -6.20
CA SER A 126 9.23 -9.73 -7.32
C SER A 126 8.57 -10.31 -8.57
N GLY A 127 8.61 -11.63 -8.75
CA GLY A 127 7.87 -12.35 -9.80
C GLY A 127 6.34 -12.25 -9.62
N THR A 128 5.84 -12.28 -8.39
CA THR A 128 4.42 -12.05 -8.11
C THR A 128 3.99 -10.63 -8.51
N VAL A 129 4.83 -9.62 -8.22
CA VAL A 129 4.60 -8.24 -8.65
C VAL A 129 4.65 -8.13 -10.18
N ALA A 130 5.60 -8.83 -10.83
CA ALA A 130 5.68 -8.89 -12.30
C ALA A 130 4.40 -9.45 -12.92
N THR A 131 3.86 -10.54 -12.36
CA THR A 131 2.59 -11.13 -12.80
C THR A 131 1.42 -10.14 -12.61
N TYR A 132 1.35 -9.48 -11.48
CA TYR A 132 0.32 -8.47 -11.21
C TYR A 132 0.39 -7.30 -12.21
N LEU A 133 1.58 -6.75 -12.45
CA LEU A 133 1.78 -5.68 -13.43
C LEU A 133 1.39 -6.13 -14.85
N THR A 134 1.77 -7.34 -15.24
CA THR A 134 1.38 -7.94 -16.52
C THR A 134 -0.14 -7.96 -16.68
N GLN A 135 -0.87 -8.45 -15.68
CA GLN A 135 -2.34 -8.48 -15.73
C GLN A 135 -2.94 -7.08 -15.85
N LYS A 136 -2.38 -6.07 -15.18
CA LYS A 136 -2.84 -4.69 -15.29
C LYS A 136 -2.60 -4.12 -16.69
N LEU A 137 -1.43 -4.35 -17.27
CA LEU A 137 -1.11 -3.89 -18.62
C LEU A 137 -1.98 -4.57 -19.68
N VAL A 138 -2.21 -5.88 -19.56
CA VAL A 138 -3.12 -6.63 -20.45
C VAL A 138 -4.55 -6.09 -20.36
N ASN A 139 -5.06 -5.78 -19.16
CA ASN A 139 -6.39 -5.17 -18.98
C ASN A 139 -6.50 -3.78 -19.62
N MET A 140 -5.39 -3.07 -19.81
CA MET A 140 -5.32 -1.79 -20.52
C MET A 140 -5.12 -1.96 -22.04
N GLY A 141 -5.13 -3.18 -22.56
CA GLY A 141 -4.97 -3.49 -23.97
C GLY A 141 -3.51 -3.50 -24.46
N ILE A 142 -2.54 -3.55 -23.56
CA ILE A 142 -1.11 -3.68 -23.90
C ILE A 142 -0.75 -5.15 -24.02
N LEU A 143 -0.15 -5.56 -25.14
CA LEU A 143 0.37 -6.91 -25.30
C LEU A 143 1.52 -7.14 -24.33
N CYS A 144 1.26 -7.84 -23.24
CA CYS A 144 2.20 -8.01 -22.15
C CYS A 144 2.34 -9.47 -21.72
N PHE A 145 3.55 -9.87 -21.43
CA PHE A 145 3.88 -11.22 -20.98
C PHE A 145 4.85 -11.20 -19.79
N SER A 146 4.72 -12.17 -18.89
CA SER A 146 5.70 -12.43 -17.84
C SER A 146 6.05 -13.90 -17.81
N ALA A 147 7.31 -14.21 -17.54
CA ALA A 147 7.77 -15.57 -17.32
C ALA A 147 8.45 -15.70 -15.96
N THR A 148 8.23 -16.81 -15.30
CA THR A 148 8.84 -17.16 -14.01
C THR A 148 9.48 -18.54 -14.12
N GLY A 149 10.54 -18.77 -13.30
CA GLY A 149 11.22 -20.08 -13.29
C GLY A 149 12.27 -20.28 -14.39
N GLY A 150 12.66 -21.54 -14.58
CA GLY A 150 13.77 -21.92 -15.46
C GLY A 150 13.55 -21.62 -16.95
N ASP A 151 12.30 -21.71 -17.40
CA ASP A 151 11.95 -21.50 -18.83
C ASP A 151 11.99 -20.01 -19.22
N SER A 152 12.13 -19.11 -18.24
CA SER A 152 12.17 -17.66 -18.47
C SER A 152 13.36 -17.21 -19.34
N VAL A 153 14.44 -17.98 -19.40
CA VAL A 153 15.60 -17.67 -20.24
C VAL A 153 15.23 -17.86 -21.71
N GLY A 154 14.79 -19.07 -22.08
CA GLY A 154 14.42 -19.37 -23.46
C GLY A 154 13.27 -18.51 -24.00
N ILE A 155 12.26 -18.22 -23.16
CA ILE A 155 11.17 -17.33 -23.55
C ILE A 155 11.70 -15.91 -23.81
N PHE A 156 12.55 -15.39 -22.93
CA PHE A 156 13.14 -14.06 -23.09
C PHE A 156 13.98 -13.96 -24.37
N GLU A 157 14.90 -14.91 -24.59
CA GLU A 157 15.79 -14.92 -25.76
C GLU A 157 15.02 -15.05 -27.07
N ASN A 158 14.03 -15.93 -27.13
CA ASN A 158 13.23 -16.17 -28.34
C ASN A 158 12.21 -15.07 -28.67
N THR A 159 11.99 -14.11 -27.78
CA THR A 159 11.01 -13.02 -27.98
C THR A 159 11.65 -11.64 -28.02
N LEU A 160 12.97 -11.57 -27.85
CA LEU A 160 13.71 -10.31 -27.70
C LEU A 160 13.54 -9.37 -28.93
N ASP A 161 13.52 -9.91 -30.12
CA ASP A 161 13.30 -9.20 -31.40
C ASP A 161 11.90 -8.58 -31.52
N ARG A 162 10.94 -9.10 -30.78
CA ARG A 162 9.53 -8.63 -30.76
C ARG A 162 9.21 -7.73 -29.57
N MET A 163 10.18 -7.53 -28.68
CA MET A 163 10.01 -6.69 -27.50
C MET A 163 10.11 -5.20 -27.86
N GLY A 164 9.17 -4.42 -27.35
CA GLY A 164 9.23 -2.97 -27.37
C GLY A 164 9.65 -2.39 -26.03
N VAL A 165 9.16 -2.98 -24.92
CA VAL A 165 9.43 -2.54 -23.56
C VAL A 165 9.75 -3.74 -22.66
N PHE A 166 10.76 -3.60 -21.82
CA PHE A 166 11.14 -4.58 -20.81
C PHE A 166 11.09 -3.97 -19.40
N PHE A 167 10.34 -4.60 -18.49
CA PHE A 167 10.33 -4.25 -17.07
C PHE A 167 11.12 -5.29 -16.27
N GLY A 168 12.17 -4.83 -15.58
CA GLY A 168 12.93 -5.62 -14.61
C GLY A 168 12.58 -5.23 -13.17
N ILE A 169 12.03 -6.16 -12.39
CA ILE A 169 11.64 -5.93 -11.00
C ILE A 169 12.56 -6.68 -10.05
N SER A 170 13.25 -5.95 -9.18
CA SER A 170 14.15 -6.54 -8.18
C SER A 170 14.17 -5.70 -6.91
N LYS A 171 13.73 -6.26 -5.77
CA LYS A 171 13.74 -5.55 -4.49
C LYS A 171 15.13 -5.00 -4.12
N SER A 172 16.17 -5.83 -4.22
CA SER A 172 17.55 -5.44 -3.91
C SER A 172 18.21 -4.62 -5.02
N GLY A 173 17.69 -4.72 -6.25
CA GLY A 173 18.37 -4.19 -7.45
C GLY A 173 19.66 -4.93 -7.83
N GLU A 174 20.00 -6.02 -7.15
CA GLU A 174 21.25 -6.79 -7.37
C GLU A 174 21.01 -8.21 -7.88
N THR A 175 19.76 -8.56 -8.22
CA THR A 175 19.41 -9.88 -8.75
C THR A 175 20.06 -10.08 -10.13
N THR A 176 21.05 -10.97 -10.22
CA THR A 176 21.85 -11.21 -11.43
C THR A 176 20.98 -11.49 -12.66
N MET A 177 19.98 -12.37 -12.54
CA MET A 177 19.08 -12.71 -13.66
C MET A 177 18.28 -11.50 -14.17
N VAL A 178 17.86 -10.60 -13.29
CA VAL A 178 17.12 -9.37 -13.66
C VAL A 178 18.09 -8.40 -14.34
N ARG A 179 19.27 -8.20 -13.75
CA ARG A 179 20.32 -7.33 -14.29
C ARG A 179 20.74 -7.74 -15.68
N ASP A 180 21.03 -9.03 -15.87
CA ASP A 180 21.53 -9.53 -17.15
C ASP A 180 20.46 -9.42 -18.25
N LYS A 181 19.18 -9.71 -17.94
CA LYS A 181 18.07 -9.52 -18.88
C LYS A 181 17.83 -8.04 -19.23
N ILE A 182 17.90 -7.12 -18.27
CA ILE A 182 17.74 -5.69 -18.52
C ILE A 182 18.87 -5.18 -19.43
N ARG A 183 20.11 -5.59 -19.16
CA ARG A 183 21.26 -5.24 -19.99
C ARG A 183 21.10 -5.76 -21.41
N THR A 184 20.79 -7.05 -21.56
CA THR A 184 20.60 -7.68 -22.88
C THR A 184 19.45 -7.02 -23.65
N ALA A 185 18.32 -6.73 -23.01
CA ALA A 185 17.20 -6.04 -23.64
C ALA A 185 17.61 -4.65 -24.17
N ARG A 186 18.31 -3.86 -23.34
CA ARG A 186 18.81 -2.54 -23.75
C ARG A 186 19.81 -2.60 -24.90
N GLU A 187 20.78 -3.51 -24.85
CA GLU A 187 21.76 -3.73 -25.92
C GLU A 187 21.11 -4.10 -27.27
N ASN A 188 19.89 -4.68 -27.23
CA ASN A 188 19.09 -5.00 -28.41
C ASN A 188 18.05 -3.91 -28.77
N GLY A 189 18.16 -2.71 -28.21
CA GLY A 189 17.30 -1.55 -28.54
C GLY A 189 15.90 -1.62 -27.94
N VAL A 190 15.65 -2.51 -26.98
CA VAL A 190 14.40 -2.54 -26.22
C VAL A 190 14.43 -1.47 -25.14
N PHE A 191 13.36 -0.70 -25.02
CA PHE A 191 13.25 0.29 -23.95
C PHE A 191 13.12 -0.40 -22.59
N THR A 192 14.01 -0.10 -21.67
CA THR A 192 14.14 -0.82 -20.42
C THR A 192 13.72 0.02 -19.22
N VAL A 193 12.90 -0.58 -18.35
CA VAL A 193 12.40 0.03 -17.11
C VAL A 193 12.81 -0.84 -15.94
N ALA A 194 13.53 -0.27 -14.96
CA ALA A 194 13.83 -0.92 -13.70
C ALA A 194 12.84 -0.46 -12.62
N ILE A 195 12.40 -1.38 -11.77
CA ILE A 195 11.67 -1.09 -10.53
C ILE A 195 12.43 -1.77 -9.39
N THR A 196 13.09 -0.98 -8.53
CA THR A 196 13.96 -1.50 -7.47
C THR A 196 13.79 -0.73 -6.17
N GLY A 197 14.49 -1.15 -5.10
CA GLY A 197 14.65 -0.33 -3.90
C GLY A 197 15.37 1.00 -4.21
N GLU A 198 15.31 1.93 -3.27
CA GLU A 198 15.80 3.31 -3.40
C GLU A 198 17.31 3.44 -3.53
N GLN A 199 18.07 2.45 -3.01
CA GLN A 199 19.54 2.48 -3.03
C GLN A 199 20.10 2.33 -4.43
N GLU A 200 21.26 2.94 -4.67
CA GLU A 200 22.02 2.72 -5.91
C GLU A 200 22.28 1.23 -6.10
N ASN A 201 21.95 0.74 -7.29
CA ASN A 201 22.05 -0.70 -7.59
C ASN A 201 22.32 -0.98 -9.06
N SER A 202 22.76 -2.23 -9.34
CA SER A 202 23.19 -2.62 -10.68
C SER A 202 22.04 -2.74 -11.69
N VAL A 203 20.85 -3.16 -11.27
CA VAL A 203 19.68 -3.27 -12.16
C VAL A 203 19.22 -1.89 -12.64
N GLY A 204 19.12 -0.92 -11.72
CA GLY A 204 18.71 0.44 -12.06
C GLY A 204 19.68 1.15 -13.01
N ARG A 205 20.99 0.94 -12.83
CA ARG A 205 22.01 1.56 -13.70
C ARG A 205 21.96 1.12 -15.15
N TYR A 206 21.48 -0.09 -15.42
CA TYR A 206 21.35 -0.62 -16.78
C TYR A 206 20.04 -0.24 -17.46
N ALA A 207 19.07 0.31 -16.74
CA ALA A 207 17.78 0.70 -17.32
C ALA A 207 17.80 2.08 -17.97
N ASP A 208 16.96 2.30 -18.98
CA ASP A 208 16.71 3.61 -19.56
C ASP A 208 15.85 4.46 -18.63
N LEU A 209 14.96 3.81 -17.86
CA LEU A 209 14.11 4.44 -16.88
C LEU A 209 14.13 3.64 -15.58
N TRP A 210 14.32 4.34 -14.46
CA TRP A 210 14.45 3.70 -13.18
C TRP A 210 13.44 4.27 -12.17
N PHE A 211 12.49 3.42 -11.75
CA PHE A 211 11.59 3.68 -10.64
C PHE A 211 12.16 3.10 -9.34
N ARG A 212 12.21 3.94 -8.32
CA ARG A 212 12.71 3.60 -7.00
C ARG A 212 11.55 3.48 -6.02
N VAL A 213 11.58 2.45 -5.19
CA VAL A 213 10.59 2.22 -4.15
C VAL A 213 11.30 2.19 -2.81
N GLU A 214 10.84 3.03 -1.91
CA GLU A 214 11.40 3.13 -0.58
C GLU A 214 11.30 1.79 0.16
N ASN A 215 12.44 1.34 0.70
CA ASN A 215 12.52 0.15 1.54
C ASN A 215 12.31 0.58 2.99
N GLN A 216 11.07 0.50 3.46
CA GLN A 216 10.81 0.84 4.86
C GLN A 216 11.28 -0.24 5.83
N TRP A 217 12.02 0.20 6.81
CA TRP A 217 12.33 -0.19 8.19
C TRP A 217 12.49 -1.69 8.52
N LYS A 218 13.53 -1.96 9.27
CA LYS A 218 13.63 -3.18 10.07
C LYS A 218 12.63 -3.07 11.21
N LEU A 219 11.81 -4.10 11.41
CA LEU A 219 10.97 -4.25 12.61
C LEU A 219 11.85 -4.44 13.85
N ASP A 220 12.96 -5.15 13.67
CA ASP A 220 14.02 -5.38 14.64
C ASP A 220 15.31 -5.80 13.90
N ASP A 221 16.37 -6.13 14.62
CA ASP A 221 17.67 -6.54 14.04
C ASP A 221 17.60 -7.79 13.15
N LYS A 222 16.52 -8.59 13.24
CA LYS A 222 16.35 -9.87 12.54
C LYS A 222 15.25 -9.83 11.49
N ASN A 223 14.22 -8.99 11.67
CA ASN A 223 13.03 -8.96 10.85
C ASN A 223 12.93 -7.65 10.06
N THR A 224 12.80 -7.76 8.76
CA THR A 224 12.52 -6.62 7.89
C THR A 224 11.02 -6.54 7.62
N MET A 225 10.43 -5.36 7.77
CA MET A 225 9.07 -5.14 7.26
C MET A 225 9.01 -5.43 5.76
N PRO A 226 7.92 -6.08 5.28
CA PRO A 226 7.65 -6.13 3.84
C PRO A 226 7.62 -4.68 3.32
N ASN A 227 8.37 -4.42 2.26
CA ASN A 227 8.30 -3.11 1.62
C ASN A 227 6.93 -2.89 0.95
N THR A 228 6.70 -1.66 0.49
CA THR A 228 5.45 -1.24 -0.16
C THR A 228 5.06 -2.06 -1.40
N PHE A 229 6.01 -2.81 -2.00
CA PHE A 229 5.70 -3.76 -3.09
C PHE A 229 4.74 -4.86 -2.67
N PHE A 230 4.70 -5.23 -1.40
CA PHE A 230 4.01 -6.41 -0.89
C PHE A 230 2.90 -6.07 0.11
N ARG A 231 2.56 -4.79 0.29
CA ARG A 231 1.40 -4.42 1.09
C ARG A 231 0.13 -4.58 0.25
N ARG A 232 -0.80 -5.32 0.83
CA ARG A 232 -2.16 -5.53 0.30
C ARG A 232 -3.00 -4.28 0.42
#